data_ff84d0c6d9e69a07340897d29494e44a
#
_entry.id   ff84d0c6d9e69a07340897d29494e44a
#
_cell.length_a   1.000
_cell.length_b   1.000
_cell.length_c   1.000
_cell.angle_alpha   90.00
_cell.angle_beta   90.00
_cell.angle_gamma   90.00
#
_symmetry.space_group_name_H-M   'P 1'
#
loop_
_entity.id
_entity.type
_entity.pdbx_description
1 polymer ?
#
loop_
_entity_poly.entity_id
_entity_poly.type
_entity_poly.pdbx_seq_one_letter_code
_entity_poly.pdbx_strand_id
1 'polypeptide(L)'
;MKKLIFTLATIATLAVLPSCEKFLSVDPPYAQDAENFFQTPEDYERALVGAYDLLQSSFLTLWIGEIASDNAIAGGESVNDSKGLHDIDNMTHGGVNVELRNVLRWNYTGITRANYILEHKDNIDFPRKAHILAEAKFLRAYYYFELVKYFGDVPLIIDKRIGIEEARTIPRSPKAEVYAQIEADLIDAASVLTPVAAQKGRATRGAAKALLGKVYLYQNKYTEAAAIFDDIIDSGQYSLYQDYSQLFSVAAENNSETIFDVEYTGLEGGSYGCLICLEGNAAVGFQGIRQYTGPVYGDGNSYNLPTPELYAAFSPIDPRRAATVLDIEAFIAAQPNPASISYAIGAGGHTGYYNNKYIKKQGEIGLPDNDLTSPVNYRVLRYADVLLMAAEAHYMLGNPSRATALVNQIRQRAGIPGASVNSIEKVYNERRLELSGEGLRFFDLVRTGQAAQYISGFVVGKHEVFPIPQVEIDLAGGTWSQNPGY
;
A
#
# COMPACT_ATOMS: atom_id res chain seq x y z
N MET A 1 -14.01 -13.01 -81.83
CA MET A 1 -12.60 -13.14 -81.35
C MET A 1 -11.96 -11.81 -80.88
N LYS A 2 -12.04 -10.70 -81.64
CA LYS A 2 -11.42 -9.45 -81.19
C LYS A 2 -11.93 -8.87 -79.87
N LYS A 3 -13.23 -9.02 -79.52
CA LYS A 3 -13.79 -8.57 -78.27
C LYS A 3 -13.33 -9.43 -77.03
N LEU A 4 -13.11 -10.74 -77.24
CA LEU A 4 -12.66 -11.67 -76.20
C LEU A 4 -11.18 -11.39 -75.81
N ILE A 5 -10.35 -11.04 -76.80
CA ILE A 5 -8.92 -10.70 -76.62
C ILE A 5 -8.78 -9.40 -75.86
N PHE A 6 -9.64 -8.38 -76.09
CA PHE A 6 -9.61 -7.08 -75.37
C PHE A 6 -10.03 -7.26 -73.91
N THR A 7 -11.03 -8.11 -73.64
CA THR A 7 -11.47 -8.40 -72.25
C THR A 7 -10.42 -9.18 -71.46
N LEU A 8 -9.72 -10.13 -72.06
CA LEU A 8 -8.62 -10.84 -71.42
C LEU A 8 -7.40 -9.93 -71.18
N ALA A 9 -7.08 -9.02 -72.09
CA ALA A 9 -5.99 -8.07 -71.92
C ALA A 9 -6.26 -7.07 -70.77
N THR A 10 -7.53 -6.63 -70.60
CA THR A 10 -7.92 -5.70 -69.52
C THR A 10 -7.90 -6.41 -68.16
N ILE A 11 -8.27 -7.72 -68.07
CA ILE A 11 -8.19 -8.48 -66.81
C ILE A 11 -6.73 -8.79 -66.46
N ALA A 12 -5.86 -9.06 -67.43
CA ALA A 12 -4.44 -9.28 -67.17
C ALA A 12 -3.69 -8.02 -66.70
N THR A 13 -4.15 -6.82 -67.13
CA THR A 13 -3.54 -5.56 -66.69
C THR A 13 -3.95 -5.15 -65.24
N LEU A 14 -5.11 -5.60 -64.74
CA LEU A 14 -5.54 -5.37 -63.37
C LEU A 14 -4.87 -6.33 -62.38
N ALA A 15 -4.26 -7.43 -62.83
CA ALA A 15 -3.62 -8.44 -61.95
C ALA A 15 -2.14 -8.10 -61.60
N VAL A 16 -1.58 -7.00 -62.14
CA VAL A 16 -0.16 -6.62 -61.94
C VAL A 16 -0.05 -5.25 -61.26
N LEU A 17 -0.99 -4.90 -60.40
CA LEU A 17 -0.76 -3.78 -59.50
C LEU A 17 0.13 -4.29 -58.36
N PRO A 18 1.38 -3.78 -58.20
CA PRO A 18 2.15 -4.11 -57.02
C PRO A 18 1.38 -3.59 -55.82
N SER A 19 0.91 -4.50 -54.98
CA SER A 19 0.40 -4.19 -53.67
C SER A 19 1.56 -3.55 -52.87
N CYS A 20 1.53 -2.24 -52.71
CA CYS A 20 2.45 -1.56 -51.82
C CYS A 20 2.05 -1.89 -50.38
N GLU A 21 2.47 -3.06 -49.87
CA GLU A 21 2.35 -3.40 -48.45
C GLU A 21 2.96 -2.30 -47.55
N LYS A 22 4.01 -1.62 -48.02
CA LYS A 22 4.63 -0.50 -47.30
C LYS A 22 3.80 0.79 -47.21
N PHE A 23 2.70 0.91 -47.97
CA PHE A 23 1.82 2.07 -47.92
C PHE A 23 0.71 1.94 -46.87
N LEU A 24 0.47 0.71 -46.39
CA LEU A 24 -0.52 0.40 -45.34
C LEU A 24 0.11 0.24 -43.96
N SER A 25 1.43 0.09 -43.88
CA SER A 25 2.19 0.13 -42.63
C SER A 25 2.77 1.53 -42.45
N VAL A 26 1.92 2.48 -42.09
CA VAL A 26 2.40 3.73 -41.49
C VAL A 26 2.68 3.40 -40.03
N ASP A 27 3.93 3.13 -39.72
CA ASP A 27 4.37 3.18 -38.31
C ASP A 27 4.10 4.61 -37.83
N PRO A 28 3.19 4.83 -36.88
CA PRO A 28 2.92 6.17 -36.37
C PRO A 28 4.25 6.68 -35.81
N PRO A 29 4.79 7.84 -36.26
CA PRO A 29 6.11 8.32 -35.85
C PRO A 29 6.20 8.65 -34.34
N TYR A 30 5.12 8.45 -33.59
CA TYR A 30 4.99 8.72 -32.15
C TYR A 30 4.38 7.54 -31.36
N ALA A 31 4.06 6.39 -31.97
CA ALA A 31 3.65 5.20 -31.22
C ALA A 31 4.88 4.36 -30.94
N GLN A 32 5.34 4.41 -29.68
CA GLN A 32 6.21 3.35 -29.16
C GLN A 32 5.34 2.11 -29.03
N ASP A 33 5.51 1.12 -29.91
CA ASP A 33 4.91 -0.19 -29.73
C ASP A 33 5.67 -0.97 -28.63
N ALA A 34 5.03 -1.94 -28.05
CA ALA A 34 5.61 -2.73 -26.96
C ALA A 34 6.86 -3.54 -27.41
N GLU A 35 7.02 -3.79 -28.71
CA GLU A 35 8.14 -4.55 -29.28
C GLU A 35 9.40 -3.69 -29.43
N ASN A 36 9.24 -2.38 -29.64
CA ASN A 36 10.32 -1.41 -29.80
C ASN A 36 10.60 -0.57 -28.56
N PHE A 37 9.95 -0.86 -27.42
CA PHE A 37 10.29 -0.29 -26.13
C PHE A 37 11.57 -0.97 -25.59
N PHE A 38 12.26 -0.44 -24.61
CA PHE A 38 13.50 -0.95 -24.02
C PHE A 38 14.73 -0.96 -24.97
N GLN A 39 14.87 0.10 -25.76
CA GLN A 39 16.03 0.32 -26.62
C GLN A 39 17.04 1.28 -26.01
N THR A 40 16.66 2.07 -25.01
CA THR A 40 17.49 3.08 -24.35
C THR A 40 17.44 2.96 -22.83
N PRO A 41 18.44 3.46 -22.07
CA PRO A 41 18.38 3.52 -20.60
C PRO A 41 17.15 4.29 -20.10
N GLU A 42 16.71 5.33 -20.82
CA GLU A 42 15.55 6.15 -20.51
C GLU A 42 14.24 5.37 -20.61
N ASP A 43 14.17 4.37 -21.46
CA ASP A 43 13.00 3.47 -21.55
C ASP A 43 12.84 2.63 -20.27
N TYR A 44 13.94 2.09 -19.78
CA TYR A 44 13.93 1.37 -18.50
C TYR A 44 13.55 2.27 -17.32
N GLU A 45 14.04 3.50 -17.31
CA GLU A 45 13.70 4.47 -16.28
C GLU A 45 12.21 4.83 -16.33
N ARG A 46 11.65 5.08 -17.53
CA ARG A 46 10.21 5.34 -17.73
C ARG A 46 9.35 4.15 -17.29
N ALA A 47 9.75 2.93 -17.67
CA ALA A 47 9.06 1.71 -17.25
C ALA A 47 9.08 1.56 -15.72
N LEU A 48 10.21 1.87 -15.08
CA LEU A 48 10.34 1.81 -13.63
C LEU A 48 9.47 2.86 -12.93
N VAL A 49 9.41 4.09 -13.43
CA VAL A 49 8.46 5.11 -12.94
C VAL A 49 7.03 4.58 -13.04
N GLY A 50 6.67 3.99 -14.20
CA GLY A 50 5.37 3.36 -14.38
C GLY A 50 5.10 2.19 -13.41
N ALA A 51 6.13 1.49 -12.91
CA ALA A 51 5.95 0.45 -11.89
C ALA A 51 5.78 1.04 -10.48
N TYR A 52 6.42 2.18 -10.17
CA TYR A 52 6.20 2.94 -8.93
C TYR A 52 4.82 3.59 -8.85
N ASP A 53 4.28 4.04 -9.97
CA ASP A 53 2.99 4.72 -10.11
C ASP A 53 1.84 3.98 -9.36
N LEU A 54 1.81 2.67 -9.39
CA LEU A 54 0.77 1.88 -8.72
C LEU A 54 0.82 1.95 -7.17
N LEU A 55 1.92 2.40 -6.58
CA LEU A 55 2.01 2.61 -5.13
C LEU A 55 1.03 3.66 -4.63
N GLN A 56 0.60 4.59 -5.48
CA GLN A 56 -0.39 5.61 -5.16
C GLN A 56 -1.71 5.03 -4.64
N SER A 57 -2.04 3.80 -5.03
CA SER A 57 -3.23 3.09 -4.55
C SER A 57 -3.11 2.54 -3.11
N SER A 58 -1.97 2.75 -2.44
CA SER A 58 -1.72 2.25 -1.07
C SER A 58 -2.66 2.85 -0.01
N PHE A 59 -3.40 3.93 -0.32
CA PHE A 59 -4.47 4.45 0.55
C PHE A 59 -5.55 3.40 0.86
N LEU A 60 -5.77 2.42 -0.02
CA LEU A 60 -6.69 1.30 0.24
C LEU A 60 -6.20 0.42 1.41
N THR A 61 -4.90 0.19 1.50
CA THR A 61 -4.30 -0.56 2.64
C THR A 61 -4.46 0.22 3.94
N LEU A 62 -4.26 1.55 3.90
CA LEU A 62 -4.48 2.41 5.06
C LEU A 62 -5.93 2.29 5.59
N TRP A 63 -6.92 2.31 4.70
CA TRP A 63 -8.33 2.16 5.11
C TRP A 63 -8.64 0.75 5.59
N ILE A 64 -8.39 -0.26 4.75
CA ILE A 64 -8.81 -1.64 5.06
C ILE A 64 -8.10 -2.16 6.31
N GLY A 65 -6.81 -1.85 6.48
CA GLY A 65 -6.05 -2.31 7.63
C GLY A 65 -6.49 -1.72 8.98
N GLU A 66 -7.11 -0.54 8.99
CA GLU A 66 -7.71 0.04 10.19
C GLU A 66 -9.19 -0.36 10.34
N ILE A 67 -10.00 -0.21 9.29
CA ILE A 67 -11.46 -0.46 9.31
C ILE A 67 -11.79 -1.93 9.59
N ALA A 68 -11.01 -2.87 9.07
CA ALA A 68 -11.19 -4.30 9.36
C ALA A 68 -10.79 -4.70 10.80
N SER A 69 -10.37 -3.74 11.63
CA SER A 69 -9.81 -3.99 12.97
C SER A 69 -10.64 -3.36 14.10
N ASP A 70 -10.16 -3.52 15.33
CA ASP A 70 -10.71 -2.88 16.53
C ASP A 70 -10.31 -1.40 16.69
N ASN A 71 -9.58 -0.83 15.72
CA ASN A 71 -9.09 0.55 15.82
C ASN A 71 -10.05 1.58 15.19
N ALA A 72 -10.82 1.23 14.17
CA ALA A 72 -11.63 2.18 13.45
C ALA A 72 -12.92 1.56 12.90
N ILE A 73 -13.89 2.42 12.54
CA ILE A 73 -15.10 2.07 11.80
C ILE A 73 -15.08 2.72 10.42
N ALA A 74 -15.90 2.22 9.49
CA ALA A 74 -15.95 2.72 8.11
C ALA A 74 -16.34 4.20 8.02
N GLY A 75 -17.41 4.64 8.68
CA GLY A 75 -17.86 6.04 8.65
C GLY A 75 -18.56 6.44 7.35
N GLY A 76 -18.34 7.69 6.89
CA GLY A 76 -18.90 8.25 5.66
C GLY A 76 -20.29 8.90 5.81
N GLU A 77 -20.89 9.32 4.69
CA GLU A 77 -22.19 10.00 4.68
C GLU A 77 -23.34 9.09 5.13
N SER A 78 -23.31 7.84 4.67
CA SER A 78 -24.31 6.82 4.98
C SER A 78 -23.69 5.43 4.87
N VAL A 79 -24.38 4.41 5.37
CA VAL A 79 -23.97 2.99 5.23
C VAL A 79 -23.87 2.52 3.76
N ASN A 80 -24.43 3.27 2.82
CA ASN A 80 -24.35 2.96 1.39
C ASN A 80 -23.26 3.75 0.66
N ASP A 81 -22.66 4.74 1.31
CA ASP A 81 -21.64 5.63 0.73
C ASP A 81 -20.36 4.85 0.61
N SER A 82 -19.95 3.95 0.82
CA SER A 82 -18.87 2.99 0.59
C SER A 82 -19.24 1.65 1.21
N LYS A 83 -20.27 1.05 0.63
CA LYS A 83 -20.77 -0.24 1.12
C LYS A 83 -19.67 -1.29 1.28
N GLY A 84 -18.68 -1.28 0.38
CA GLY A 84 -17.54 -2.19 0.44
C GLY A 84 -16.74 -2.07 1.74
N LEU A 85 -16.51 -0.84 2.23
CA LEU A 85 -15.80 -0.62 3.50
C LEU A 85 -16.68 -1.01 4.69
N HIS A 86 -17.99 -0.71 4.67
CA HIS A 86 -18.92 -1.13 5.72
C HIS A 86 -19.05 -2.67 5.80
N ASP A 87 -19.03 -3.36 4.65
CA ASP A 87 -19.03 -4.83 4.65
C ASP A 87 -17.72 -5.40 5.25
N ILE A 88 -16.59 -4.72 5.04
CA ILE A 88 -15.29 -5.09 5.64
C ILE A 88 -15.32 -4.85 7.16
N ASP A 89 -15.78 -3.68 7.60
CA ASP A 89 -15.91 -3.30 9.00
C ASP A 89 -16.74 -4.34 9.78
N ASN A 90 -17.88 -4.75 9.21
CA ASN A 90 -18.82 -5.69 9.83
C ASN A 90 -18.48 -7.16 9.60
N MET A 91 -17.33 -7.52 8.99
CA MET A 91 -16.97 -8.89 8.62
C MET A 91 -18.03 -9.60 7.75
N THR A 92 -18.77 -8.86 6.93
CA THR A 92 -19.84 -9.36 6.04
C THR A 92 -19.44 -9.30 4.55
N HIS A 93 -18.21 -8.95 4.28
CA HIS A 93 -17.66 -8.87 2.93
C HIS A 93 -17.65 -10.22 2.21
N GLY A 94 -17.85 -10.19 0.90
CA GLY A 94 -17.84 -11.36 0.01
C GLY A 94 -17.14 -11.07 -1.31
N GLY A 95 -17.14 -12.03 -2.23
CA GLY A 95 -16.45 -11.95 -3.51
C GLY A 95 -16.90 -10.83 -4.46
N VAL A 96 -18.01 -10.15 -4.17
CA VAL A 96 -18.49 -8.99 -4.96
C VAL A 96 -18.00 -7.65 -4.42
N ASN A 97 -17.17 -7.65 -3.36
CA ASN A 97 -16.64 -6.44 -2.75
C ASN A 97 -15.68 -5.70 -3.71
N VAL A 98 -16.02 -4.46 -4.01
CA VAL A 98 -15.31 -3.64 -5.00
C VAL A 98 -13.94 -3.19 -4.49
N GLU A 99 -13.80 -2.90 -3.18
CA GLU A 99 -12.54 -2.46 -2.60
C GLU A 99 -11.49 -3.58 -2.63
N LEU A 100 -11.90 -4.79 -2.29
CA LEU A 100 -11.04 -5.97 -2.36
C LEU A 100 -10.63 -6.29 -3.81
N ARG A 101 -11.54 -6.07 -4.78
CA ARG A 101 -11.20 -6.20 -6.19
C ARG A 101 -10.18 -5.16 -6.63
N ASN A 102 -10.31 -3.93 -6.18
CA ASN A 102 -9.34 -2.87 -6.46
C ASN A 102 -7.96 -3.22 -5.89
N VAL A 103 -7.87 -3.73 -4.64
CA VAL A 103 -6.61 -4.21 -4.05
C VAL A 103 -5.98 -5.30 -4.92
N LEU A 104 -6.73 -6.29 -5.38
CA LEU A 104 -6.20 -7.36 -6.21
C LEU A 104 -5.68 -6.81 -7.56
N ARG A 105 -6.45 -5.95 -8.21
CA ARG A 105 -6.13 -5.41 -9.55
C ARG A 105 -4.89 -4.52 -9.54
N TRP A 106 -4.78 -3.56 -8.62
CA TRP A 106 -3.65 -2.64 -8.65
C TRP A 106 -2.32 -3.35 -8.33
N ASN A 107 -2.34 -4.33 -7.39
CA ASN A 107 -1.15 -5.13 -7.11
C ASN A 107 -0.71 -5.95 -8.33
N TYR A 108 -1.62 -6.64 -9.02
CA TYR A 108 -1.27 -7.37 -10.25
C TYR A 108 -0.84 -6.45 -11.39
N THR A 109 -1.40 -5.24 -11.48
CA THR A 109 -0.92 -4.25 -12.45
C THR A 109 0.52 -3.84 -12.13
N GLY A 110 0.85 -3.61 -10.86
CA GLY A 110 2.21 -3.32 -10.43
C GLY A 110 3.18 -4.47 -10.72
N ILE A 111 2.79 -5.71 -10.44
CA ILE A 111 3.56 -6.91 -10.79
C ILE A 111 3.81 -6.98 -12.30
N THR A 112 2.79 -6.76 -13.11
CA THR A 112 2.90 -6.78 -14.57
C THR A 112 3.88 -5.73 -15.09
N ARG A 113 3.85 -4.51 -14.53
CA ARG A 113 4.80 -3.45 -14.88
C ARG A 113 6.24 -3.79 -14.44
N ALA A 114 6.41 -4.37 -13.26
CA ALA A 114 7.72 -4.85 -12.81
C ALA A 114 8.26 -5.99 -13.68
N ASN A 115 7.41 -6.98 -14.00
CA ASN A 115 7.76 -8.09 -14.89
C ASN A 115 8.13 -7.60 -16.29
N TYR A 116 7.49 -6.53 -16.79
CA TYR A 116 7.84 -5.95 -18.08
C TYR A 116 9.29 -5.46 -18.16
N ILE A 117 9.80 -4.91 -17.08
CA ILE A 117 11.20 -4.51 -16.97
C ILE A 117 12.11 -5.74 -16.92
N LEU A 118 11.74 -6.74 -16.10
CA LEU A 118 12.54 -7.95 -15.88
C LEU A 118 12.57 -8.87 -17.10
N GLU A 119 11.49 -8.93 -17.88
CA GLU A 119 11.40 -9.64 -19.16
C GLU A 119 12.44 -9.15 -20.18
N HIS A 120 12.73 -7.85 -20.18
CA HIS A 120 13.64 -7.20 -21.13
C HIS A 120 15.05 -6.94 -20.57
N LYS A 121 15.39 -7.58 -19.45
CA LYS A 121 16.68 -7.37 -18.75
C LYS A 121 17.94 -7.58 -19.61
N ASP A 122 17.82 -8.33 -20.70
CA ASP A 122 18.95 -8.72 -21.56
C ASP A 122 19.01 -7.92 -22.89
N ASN A 123 18.10 -6.97 -23.14
CA ASN A 123 18.05 -6.24 -24.41
C ASN A 123 19.25 -5.31 -24.62
N ILE A 124 19.63 -4.54 -23.60
CA ILE A 124 20.77 -3.61 -23.65
C ILE A 124 21.55 -3.60 -22.34
N ASP A 125 22.80 -3.16 -22.37
CA ASP A 125 23.63 -2.92 -21.18
C ASP A 125 23.87 -1.43 -20.97
N PHE A 126 23.77 -0.98 -19.71
CA PHE A 126 24.04 0.39 -19.30
C PHE A 126 24.36 0.47 -17.78
N PRO A 127 25.02 1.55 -17.29
CA PRO A 127 25.57 1.58 -15.93
C PRO A 127 24.58 1.36 -14.79
N ARG A 128 23.32 1.84 -14.92
CA ARG A 128 22.29 1.73 -13.89
C ARG A 128 21.37 0.52 -14.03
N LYS A 129 21.56 -0.33 -15.02
CA LYS A 129 20.71 -1.49 -15.31
C LYS A 129 20.45 -2.35 -14.07
N ALA A 130 21.53 -2.79 -13.41
CA ALA A 130 21.42 -3.65 -12.23
C ALA A 130 20.58 -2.99 -11.13
N HIS A 131 20.70 -1.68 -10.93
CA HIS A 131 19.94 -0.93 -9.93
C HIS A 131 18.46 -0.85 -10.30
N ILE A 132 18.12 -0.58 -11.55
CA ILE A 132 16.73 -0.55 -12.05
C ILE A 132 16.05 -1.93 -11.89
N LEU A 133 16.78 -3.01 -12.24
CA LEU A 133 16.25 -4.37 -12.05
C LEU A 133 16.05 -4.71 -10.58
N ALA A 134 16.92 -4.23 -9.68
CA ALA A 134 16.77 -4.39 -8.25
C ALA A 134 15.55 -3.63 -7.70
N GLU A 135 15.30 -2.39 -8.16
CA GLU A 135 14.10 -1.64 -7.82
C GLU A 135 12.83 -2.34 -8.35
N ALA A 136 12.85 -2.88 -9.57
CA ALA A 136 11.72 -3.63 -10.14
C ALA A 136 11.42 -4.90 -9.31
N LYS A 137 12.45 -5.62 -8.83
CA LYS A 137 12.29 -6.77 -7.93
C LYS A 137 11.71 -6.35 -6.57
N PHE A 138 12.21 -5.26 -5.99
CA PHE A 138 11.63 -4.71 -4.75
C PHE A 138 10.13 -4.40 -4.90
N LEU A 139 9.73 -3.74 -5.98
CA LEU A 139 8.34 -3.42 -6.25
C LEU A 139 7.50 -4.68 -6.45
N ARG A 140 7.99 -5.65 -7.22
CA ARG A 140 7.31 -6.93 -7.40
C ARG A 140 7.08 -7.66 -6.08
N ALA A 141 8.10 -7.71 -5.25
CA ALA A 141 8.03 -8.29 -3.91
C ALA A 141 7.02 -7.55 -3.02
N TYR A 142 7.00 -6.23 -3.05
CA TYR A 142 6.02 -5.41 -2.33
C TYR A 142 4.58 -5.74 -2.75
N TYR A 143 4.31 -5.74 -4.06
CA TYR A 143 2.97 -6.05 -4.58
C TYR A 143 2.54 -7.49 -4.26
N TYR A 144 3.44 -8.47 -4.36
CA TYR A 144 3.12 -9.85 -3.94
C TYR A 144 2.93 -9.96 -2.43
N PHE A 145 3.66 -9.21 -1.61
CA PHE A 145 3.45 -9.20 -0.17
C PHE A 145 2.07 -8.63 0.18
N GLU A 146 1.64 -7.57 -0.48
CA GLU A 146 0.27 -7.07 -0.34
C GLU A 146 -0.76 -8.15 -0.73
N LEU A 147 -0.60 -8.80 -1.88
CA LEU A 147 -1.52 -9.86 -2.33
C LEU A 147 -1.60 -11.04 -1.36
N VAL A 148 -0.47 -11.58 -0.93
CA VAL A 148 -0.45 -12.76 -0.04
C VAL A 148 -1.02 -12.44 1.34
N LYS A 149 -0.82 -11.22 1.81
CA LYS A 149 -1.36 -10.71 3.07
C LYS A 149 -2.89 -10.61 3.04
N TYR A 150 -3.45 -10.17 1.91
CA TYR A 150 -4.90 -10.04 1.73
C TYR A 150 -5.57 -11.37 1.37
N PHE A 151 -5.02 -12.13 0.44
CA PHE A 151 -5.74 -13.22 -0.24
C PHE A 151 -5.16 -14.62 0.00
N GLY A 152 -4.02 -14.73 0.67
CA GLY A 152 -3.32 -16.01 0.86
C GLY A 152 -2.72 -16.53 -0.45
N ASP A 153 -3.22 -17.67 -0.92
CA ASP A 153 -2.77 -18.25 -2.19
C ASP A 153 -3.18 -17.36 -3.36
N VAL A 154 -2.25 -17.05 -4.25
CA VAL A 154 -2.47 -16.17 -5.41
C VAL A 154 -1.64 -16.65 -6.62
N PRO A 155 -2.05 -16.39 -7.85
CA PRO A 155 -1.24 -16.71 -9.02
C PRO A 155 0.16 -16.09 -8.98
N LEU A 156 1.19 -16.90 -9.16
CA LEU A 156 2.59 -16.46 -9.17
C LEU A 156 3.09 -16.32 -10.61
N ILE A 157 3.36 -15.09 -11.04
CA ILE A 157 3.81 -14.73 -12.40
C ILE A 157 5.09 -13.91 -12.23
N ILE A 158 6.24 -14.47 -12.63
CA ILE A 158 7.56 -13.91 -12.30
C ILE A 158 8.48 -13.67 -13.51
N ASP A 159 8.25 -14.38 -14.62
CA ASP A 159 9.24 -14.41 -15.71
C ASP A 159 8.92 -13.41 -16.83
N LYS A 160 7.64 -13.14 -17.06
CA LYS A 160 7.17 -12.34 -18.19
C LYS A 160 5.78 -11.76 -17.93
N ARG A 161 5.37 -10.87 -18.80
CA ARG A 161 3.95 -10.51 -18.92
C ARG A 161 3.18 -11.69 -19.53
N ILE A 162 1.93 -11.81 -19.15
CA ILE A 162 1.04 -12.86 -19.68
C ILE A 162 -0.17 -12.24 -20.37
N GLY A 163 -0.65 -12.86 -21.44
CA GLY A 163 -1.89 -12.51 -22.09
C GLY A 163 -3.12 -13.08 -21.36
N ILE A 164 -4.31 -12.60 -21.74
CA ILE A 164 -5.58 -12.99 -21.10
C ILE A 164 -5.81 -14.52 -21.16
N GLU A 165 -5.54 -15.16 -22.29
CA GLU A 165 -5.74 -16.60 -22.45
C GLU A 165 -4.77 -17.41 -21.61
N GLU A 166 -3.52 -16.97 -21.49
CA GLU A 166 -2.52 -17.60 -20.62
C GLU A 166 -2.88 -17.42 -19.15
N ALA A 167 -3.35 -16.22 -18.74
CA ALA A 167 -3.77 -15.95 -17.38
C ALA A 167 -4.85 -16.91 -16.86
N ARG A 168 -5.75 -17.36 -17.75
CA ARG A 168 -6.79 -18.34 -17.42
C ARG A 168 -6.26 -19.73 -17.08
N THR A 169 -5.04 -20.05 -17.47
CA THR A 169 -4.42 -21.36 -17.23
C THR A 169 -3.56 -21.42 -15.99
N ILE A 170 -3.27 -20.28 -15.38
CA ILE A 170 -2.37 -20.19 -14.21
C ILE A 170 -3.20 -20.36 -12.93
N PRO A 171 -2.97 -21.43 -12.15
CA PRO A 171 -3.66 -21.63 -10.88
C PRO A 171 -3.15 -20.66 -9.82
N ARG A 172 -3.87 -20.58 -8.70
CA ARG A 172 -3.37 -19.94 -7.49
C ARG A 172 -2.23 -20.80 -6.93
N SER A 173 -1.06 -20.19 -6.74
CA SER A 173 0.10 -20.82 -6.09
C SER A 173 -0.06 -20.78 -4.56
N PRO A 174 0.38 -21.81 -3.86
CA PRO A 174 0.40 -21.81 -2.39
C PRO A 174 1.16 -20.58 -1.85
N LYS A 175 0.64 -19.95 -0.81
CA LYS A 175 1.26 -18.77 -0.19
C LYS A 175 2.74 -18.96 0.17
N ALA A 176 3.16 -20.19 0.47
CA ALA A 176 4.57 -20.49 0.78
C ALA A 176 5.48 -20.29 -0.43
N GLU A 177 5.02 -20.62 -1.65
CA GLU A 177 5.78 -20.38 -2.89
C GLU A 177 5.84 -18.88 -3.21
N VAL A 178 4.74 -18.16 -2.96
CA VAL A 178 4.70 -16.70 -3.12
C VAL A 178 5.68 -16.04 -2.17
N TYR A 179 5.71 -16.44 -0.90
CA TYR A 179 6.70 -15.95 0.08
C TYR A 179 8.13 -16.26 -0.34
N ALA A 180 8.43 -17.45 -0.86
CA ALA A 180 9.77 -17.80 -1.32
C ALA A 180 10.23 -16.87 -2.46
N GLN A 181 9.34 -16.50 -3.39
CA GLN A 181 9.66 -15.55 -4.45
C GLN A 181 9.87 -14.12 -3.91
N ILE A 182 9.04 -13.68 -2.96
CA ILE A 182 9.19 -12.38 -2.30
C ILE A 182 10.56 -12.30 -1.60
N GLU A 183 10.95 -13.33 -0.87
CA GLU A 183 12.26 -13.42 -0.21
C GLU A 183 13.40 -13.33 -1.22
N ALA A 184 13.34 -14.10 -2.31
CA ALA A 184 14.36 -14.08 -3.36
C ALA A 184 14.51 -12.69 -3.99
N ASP A 185 13.42 -12.04 -4.35
CA ASP A 185 13.43 -10.69 -4.93
C ASP A 185 14.01 -9.66 -3.96
N LEU A 186 13.66 -9.74 -2.67
CA LEU A 186 14.14 -8.78 -1.65
C LEU A 186 15.62 -9.00 -1.28
N ILE A 187 16.09 -10.24 -1.25
CA ILE A 187 17.52 -10.57 -1.06
C ILE A 187 18.35 -9.99 -2.20
N ASP A 188 17.91 -10.22 -3.44
CA ASP A 188 18.57 -9.67 -4.62
C ASP A 188 18.56 -8.14 -4.60
N ALA A 189 17.41 -7.52 -4.32
CA ALA A 189 17.29 -6.09 -4.23
C ALA A 189 18.20 -5.49 -3.14
N ALA A 190 18.22 -6.07 -1.95
CA ALA A 190 19.07 -5.62 -0.85
C ALA A 190 20.56 -5.74 -1.15
N SER A 191 20.97 -6.69 -2.01
CA SER A 191 22.38 -6.88 -2.40
C SER A 191 22.88 -5.76 -3.34
N VAL A 192 22.00 -5.18 -4.16
CA VAL A 192 22.33 -4.22 -5.22
C VAL A 192 21.99 -2.78 -4.84
N LEU A 193 20.86 -2.55 -4.19
CA LEU A 193 20.40 -1.20 -3.85
C LEU A 193 21.36 -0.48 -2.91
N THR A 194 21.48 0.83 -3.08
CA THR A 194 22.32 1.70 -2.26
C THR A 194 21.65 2.07 -0.94
N PRO A 195 22.41 2.43 0.11
CA PRO A 195 21.83 2.90 1.37
C PRO A 195 20.97 4.16 1.20
N VAL A 196 21.32 5.02 0.26
CA VAL A 196 20.59 6.27 -0.04
C VAL A 196 20.14 6.22 -1.49
N ALA A 197 18.87 6.50 -1.72
CA ALA A 197 18.32 6.58 -3.07
C ALA A 197 18.76 7.87 -3.78
N ALA A 198 18.87 7.81 -5.11
CA ALA A 198 19.17 8.99 -5.94
C ALA A 198 18.01 10.01 -5.97
N GLN A 199 16.79 9.54 -5.77
CA GLN A 199 15.57 10.33 -5.70
C GLN A 199 14.74 9.88 -4.50
N LYS A 200 14.02 10.81 -3.86
CA LYS A 200 13.05 10.49 -2.81
C LYS A 200 11.99 9.51 -3.33
N GLY A 201 11.45 8.69 -2.46
CA GLY A 201 10.45 7.67 -2.81
C GLY A 201 11.00 6.42 -3.50
N ARG A 202 12.26 6.42 -3.96
CA ARG A 202 12.89 5.22 -4.54
C ARG A 202 13.33 4.23 -3.46
N ALA A 203 13.24 2.95 -3.79
CA ALA A 203 13.66 1.88 -2.89
C ALA A 203 15.15 1.96 -2.56
N THR A 204 15.47 1.74 -1.28
CA THR A 204 16.84 1.70 -0.75
C THR A 204 17.16 0.29 -0.27
N ARG A 205 18.46 0.04 0.01
CA ARG A 205 18.88 -1.19 0.71
C ARG A 205 18.13 -1.38 2.04
N GLY A 206 17.94 -0.30 2.78
CA GLY A 206 17.20 -0.32 4.05
C GLY A 206 15.73 -0.68 3.86
N ALA A 207 15.08 -0.15 2.82
CA ALA A 207 13.70 -0.50 2.47
C ALA A 207 13.57 -1.99 2.12
N ALA A 208 14.47 -2.52 1.29
CA ALA A 208 14.47 -3.94 0.92
C ALA A 208 14.70 -4.86 2.15
N LYS A 209 15.64 -4.51 3.03
CA LYS A 209 15.89 -5.24 4.27
C LYS A 209 14.70 -5.16 5.23
N ALA A 210 14.12 -3.99 5.44
CA ALA A 210 12.99 -3.81 6.35
C ALA A 210 11.76 -4.60 5.89
N LEU A 211 11.46 -4.59 4.57
CA LEU A 211 10.40 -5.40 4.01
C LEU A 211 10.72 -6.90 4.12
N LEU A 212 11.95 -7.33 3.88
CA LEU A 212 12.37 -8.73 4.04
C LEU A 212 12.21 -9.20 5.50
N GLY A 213 12.65 -8.40 6.47
CA GLY A 213 12.45 -8.70 7.89
C GLY A 213 10.96 -8.83 8.25
N LYS A 214 10.11 -7.95 7.72
CA LYS A 214 8.64 -8.02 7.87
C LYS A 214 8.06 -9.29 7.25
N VAL A 215 8.52 -9.68 6.08
CA VAL A 215 8.14 -10.93 5.40
C VAL A 215 8.53 -12.16 6.22
N TYR A 216 9.71 -12.17 6.81
CA TYR A 216 10.13 -13.23 7.73
C TYR A 216 9.25 -13.30 8.99
N LEU A 217 8.92 -12.14 9.57
CA LEU A 217 8.06 -12.05 10.74
C LEU A 217 6.65 -12.63 10.47
N TYR A 218 6.08 -12.34 9.28
CA TYR A 218 4.78 -12.89 8.86
C TYR A 218 4.78 -14.41 8.67
N GLN A 219 5.96 -15.02 8.53
CA GLN A 219 6.15 -16.46 8.45
C GLN A 219 6.65 -17.09 9.75
N ASN A 220 6.73 -16.33 10.85
CA ASN A 220 7.31 -16.74 12.13
C ASN A 220 8.79 -17.18 12.03
N LYS A 221 9.53 -16.71 11.01
CA LYS A 221 10.97 -16.89 10.86
C LYS A 221 11.70 -15.86 11.74
N TYR A 222 11.56 -16.03 13.06
CA TYR A 222 12.01 -15.01 14.03
C TYR A 222 13.53 -14.82 14.05
N THR A 223 14.31 -15.87 13.80
CA THR A 223 15.77 -15.80 13.75
C THR A 223 16.24 -14.91 12.60
N GLU A 224 15.72 -15.15 11.41
CA GLU A 224 16.02 -14.37 10.20
C GLU A 224 15.51 -12.93 10.33
N ALA A 225 14.31 -12.76 10.88
CA ALA A 225 13.74 -11.44 11.12
C ALA A 225 14.60 -10.61 12.10
N ALA A 226 14.99 -11.19 13.24
CA ALA A 226 15.83 -10.51 14.23
C ALA A 226 17.18 -10.09 13.63
N ALA A 227 17.82 -10.99 12.88
CA ALA A 227 19.12 -10.72 12.26
C ALA A 227 19.06 -9.54 11.27
N ILE A 228 18.01 -9.47 10.43
CA ILE A 228 17.84 -8.38 9.47
C ILE A 228 17.52 -7.07 10.18
N PHE A 229 16.66 -7.08 11.20
CA PHE A 229 16.31 -5.87 11.93
C PHE A 229 17.48 -5.34 12.75
N ASP A 230 18.26 -6.22 13.41
CA ASP A 230 19.48 -5.79 14.11
C ASP A 230 20.48 -5.17 13.14
N ASP A 231 20.66 -5.71 11.94
CA ASP A 231 21.54 -5.12 10.91
C ASP A 231 21.07 -3.71 10.49
N ILE A 232 19.77 -3.46 10.38
CA ILE A 232 19.23 -2.12 10.12
C ILE A 232 19.49 -1.19 11.32
N ILE A 233 19.26 -1.65 12.54
CA ILE A 233 19.42 -0.87 13.77
C ILE A 233 20.91 -0.51 13.97
N ASP A 234 21.79 -1.49 13.84
CA ASP A 234 23.23 -1.33 14.06
C ASP A 234 23.91 -0.48 12.96
N SER A 235 23.28 -0.37 11.79
CA SER A 235 23.76 0.52 10.72
C SER A 235 23.82 1.99 11.12
N GLY A 236 22.99 2.41 12.09
CA GLY A 236 22.84 3.80 12.50
C GLY A 236 22.30 4.74 11.41
N GLN A 237 21.81 4.20 10.30
CA GLN A 237 21.28 4.99 9.18
C GLN A 237 19.97 5.68 9.52
N TYR A 238 19.15 5.07 10.40
CA TYR A 238 17.82 5.56 10.78
C TYR A 238 17.77 5.89 12.26
N SER A 239 16.90 6.82 12.62
CA SER A 239 16.63 7.17 14.02
C SER A 239 15.19 7.66 14.18
N LEU A 240 14.63 7.52 15.38
CA LEU A 240 13.29 8.01 15.68
C LEU A 240 13.24 9.53 15.51
N TYR A 241 12.26 10.02 14.78
CA TYR A 241 11.97 11.45 14.67
C TYR A 241 11.42 11.95 16.00
N GLN A 242 12.03 12.99 16.56
CA GLN A 242 11.80 13.36 17.97
C GLN A 242 10.42 13.95 18.22
N ASP A 243 9.93 14.79 17.31
CA ASP A 243 8.60 15.39 17.45
C ASP A 243 7.52 14.51 16.79
N TYR A 244 6.98 13.58 17.56
CA TYR A 244 5.93 12.70 17.09
C TYR A 244 4.69 13.44 16.55
N SER A 245 4.39 14.62 17.12
CA SER A 245 3.22 15.41 16.71
C SER A 245 3.32 15.92 15.27
N GLN A 246 4.56 16.07 14.77
CA GLN A 246 4.85 16.53 13.41
C GLN A 246 5.20 15.41 12.44
N LEU A 247 5.39 14.17 12.92
CA LEU A 247 5.89 13.05 12.12
C LEU A 247 5.11 12.82 10.81
N PHE A 248 3.81 13.09 10.82
CA PHE A 248 2.90 12.90 9.68
C PHE A 248 2.58 14.21 8.93
N SER A 249 3.26 15.30 9.20
CA SER A 249 3.12 16.55 8.43
C SER A 249 3.96 16.50 7.14
N VAL A 250 3.56 17.27 6.14
CA VAL A 250 4.34 17.46 4.90
C VAL A 250 5.75 17.99 5.20
N ALA A 251 5.89 18.87 6.19
CA ALA A 251 7.19 19.44 6.58
C ALA A 251 8.17 18.39 7.16
N ALA A 252 7.66 17.27 7.68
CA ALA A 252 8.45 16.19 8.26
C ALA A 252 8.60 14.98 7.34
N GLU A 253 8.29 15.11 6.08
CA GLU A 253 8.51 14.02 5.11
C GLU A 253 9.99 13.73 4.86
N ASN A 254 10.29 12.48 4.52
CA ASN A 254 11.67 12.03 4.25
C ASN A 254 12.65 12.36 5.41
N ASN A 255 12.18 12.23 6.65
CA ASN A 255 12.97 12.47 7.86
C ASN A 255 13.85 11.26 8.22
N SER A 256 14.55 11.34 9.37
CA SER A 256 15.45 10.28 9.85
C SER A 256 14.75 8.95 10.20
N GLU A 257 13.42 8.94 10.33
CA GLU A 257 12.63 7.75 10.64
C GLU A 257 12.09 7.07 9.36
N THR A 258 12.07 7.78 8.22
CA THR A 258 11.57 7.27 6.95
C THR A 258 12.48 6.18 6.40
N ILE A 259 11.93 4.98 6.17
CA ILE A 259 12.60 3.87 5.48
C ILE A 259 12.05 3.71 4.08
N PHE A 260 10.71 3.74 3.94
CA PHE A 260 10.03 3.73 2.65
C PHE A 260 8.68 4.40 2.76
N ASP A 261 8.51 5.47 2.01
CA ASP A 261 7.26 6.23 1.88
C ASP A 261 6.74 6.13 0.44
N VAL A 262 5.43 6.19 0.27
CA VAL A 262 4.82 6.52 -1.03
C VAL A 262 4.74 8.04 -1.10
N GLU A 263 5.46 8.60 -2.08
CA GLU A 263 5.45 10.04 -2.34
C GLU A 263 4.18 10.43 -3.08
N TYR A 264 3.50 11.47 -2.60
CA TYR A 264 2.30 12.03 -3.22
C TYR A 264 2.50 13.51 -3.55
N THR A 265 1.69 14.01 -4.48
CA THR A 265 1.68 15.42 -4.85
C THR A 265 0.28 16.04 -4.71
N GLY A 266 0.22 17.29 -4.34
CA GLY A 266 -1.01 18.09 -4.37
C GLY A 266 -1.11 19.02 -5.59
N LEU A 267 -0.24 18.85 -6.60
CA LEU A 267 -0.16 19.75 -7.76
C LEU A 267 -1.06 19.32 -8.92
N GLU A 268 -1.48 18.05 -8.94
CA GLU A 268 -2.33 17.50 -9.99
C GLU A 268 -3.73 17.20 -9.44
N GLY A 269 -4.75 17.48 -10.26
CA GLY A 269 -6.14 17.17 -9.89
C GLY A 269 -6.47 15.70 -10.02
N GLY A 270 -7.45 15.24 -9.23
CA GLY A 270 -7.96 13.90 -9.26
C GLY A 270 -9.34 13.78 -9.92
N SER A 271 -9.84 12.55 -10.02
CA SER A 271 -11.18 12.25 -10.49
C SER A 271 -11.78 11.09 -9.73
N TYR A 272 -13.00 11.22 -9.27
CA TYR A 272 -13.78 10.12 -8.70
C TYR A 272 -14.00 8.96 -9.68
N GLY A 273 -13.79 9.19 -10.99
CA GLY A 273 -13.85 8.15 -12.02
C GLY A 273 -12.70 7.13 -11.98
N CYS A 274 -11.56 7.50 -11.36
CA CYS A 274 -10.43 6.60 -11.16
C CYS A 274 -9.65 6.97 -9.90
N LEU A 275 -10.06 6.45 -8.76
CA LEU A 275 -9.38 6.71 -7.48
C LEU A 275 -7.98 6.05 -7.41
N ILE A 276 -7.73 5.02 -8.21
CA ILE A 276 -6.41 4.37 -8.31
C ILE A 276 -5.47 5.05 -9.30
N CYS A 277 -5.89 6.17 -9.90
CA CYS A 277 -5.08 6.97 -10.85
C CYS A 277 -4.67 8.32 -10.22
N LEU A 278 -4.76 8.46 -8.90
CA LEU A 278 -4.52 9.74 -8.23
C LEU A 278 -3.04 9.89 -7.90
N GLU A 279 -2.48 11.06 -8.24
CA GLU A 279 -1.13 11.44 -7.83
C GLU A 279 -1.07 11.97 -6.39
N GLY A 280 -2.21 12.29 -5.80
CA GLY A 280 -2.37 12.73 -4.41
C GLY A 280 -2.89 11.63 -3.47
N ASN A 281 -2.64 11.78 -2.17
CA ASN A 281 -3.13 10.87 -1.15
C ASN A 281 -4.63 11.09 -0.88
N ALA A 282 -5.48 10.28 -1.51
CA ALA A 282 -6.93 10.35 -1.33
C ALA A 282 -7.37 10.07 0.11
N ALA A 283 -6.65 9.24 0.86
CA ALA A 283 -7.04 8.91 2.24
C ALA A 283 -7.19 10.15 3.11
N VAL A 284 -6.34 11.15 2.93
CA VAL A 284 -6.32 12.38 3.74
C VAL A 284 -7.61 13.19 3.59
N GLY A 285 -8.13 13.35 2.36
CA GLY A 285 -9.39 14.02 2.12
C GLY A 285 -10.59 13.23 2.64
N PHE A 286 -10.64 11.95 2.32
CA PHE A 286 -11.74 11.08 2.76
C PHE A 286 -11.81 10.91 4.28
N GLN A 287 -10.67 10.88 4.99
CA GLN A 287 -10.63 10.77 6.45
C GLN A 287 -10.88 12.10 7.19
N GLY A 288 -10.94 13.22 6.44
CA GLY A 288 -11.21 14.55 7.01
C GLY A 288 -12.57 14.66 7.65
N ILE A 289 -12.76 15.73 8.43
CA ILE A 289 -13.99 16.03 9.17
C ILE A 289 -15.07 16.52 8.19
N ARG A 290 -16.20 15.85 8.16
CA ARG A 290 -17.28 16.16 7.22
C ARG A 290 -17.87 17.55 7.41
N GLN A 291 -17.98 18.33 6.32
CA GLN A 291 -18.52 19.70 6.30
C GLN A 291 -17.94 20.61 7.40
N TYR A 292 -16.64 20.43 7.65
CA TYR A 292 -15.95 21.18 8.68
C TYR A 292 -15.77 22.65 8.29
N THR A 293 -16.11 23.53 9.21
CA THR A 293 -15.79 24.95 9.15
C THR A 293 -15.11 25.35 10.44
N GLY A 294 -13.87 25.81 10.37
CA GLY A 294 -13.09 26.15 11.56
C GLY A 294 -11.59 26.25 11.27
N PRO A 295 -10.76 26.48 12.29
CA PRO A 295 -9.30 26.55 12.16
C PRO A 295 -8.66 25.18 12.04
N VAL A 296 -7.42 25.11 11.58
CA VAL A 296 -6.50 23.97 11.55
C VAL A 296 -6.86 22.91 10.52
N TYR A 297 -8.07 22.36 10.55
CA TYR A 297 -8.50 21.26 9.69
C TYR A 297 -9.28 21.75 8.46
N GLY A 298 -9.26 20.94 7.39
CA GLY A 298 -10.08 21.14 6.23
C GLY A 298 -11.34 20.27 6.23
N ASP A 299 -12.26 20.53 5.30
CA ASP A 299 -13.44 19.71 5.03
C ASP A 299 -13.03 18.33 4.47
N GLY A 300 -13.78 17.27 4.81
CA GLY A 300 -13.55 15.90 4.36
C GLY A 300 -14.81 15.05 4.40
N ASN A 301 -14.66 13.73 4.39
CA ASN A 301 -15.76 12.78 4.20
C ASN A 301 -16.04 11.85 5.40
N SER A 302 -15.27 11.95 6.49
CA SER A 302 -15.43 11.16 7.73
C SER A 302 -15.34 9.65 7.54
N TYR A 303 -14.42 9.17 6.70
CA TYR A 303 -14.08 7.75 6.62
C TYR A 303 -13.04 7.36 7.67
N ASN A 304 -12.93 6.06 7.95
CA ASN A 304 -11.89 5.49 8.81
C ASN A 304 -11.80 6.19 10.18
N LEU A 305 -12.93 6.17 10.90
CA LEU A 305 -13.07 6.88 12.18
C LEU A 305 -12.53 6.02 13.33
N PRO A 306 -11.50 6.49 14.08
CA PRO A 306 -11.00 5.80 15.27
C PRO A 306 -12.10 5.51 16.29
N THR A 307 -12.00 4.33 16.94
CA THR A 307 -12.95 3.92 17.97
C THR A 307 -12.67 4.62 19.32
N PRO A 308 -13.68 4.77 20.20
CA PRO A 308 -13.47 5.20 21.58
C PRO A 308 -12.51 4.29 22.35
N GLU A 309 -12.50 2.99 22.02
CA GLU A 309 -11.62 1.98 22.60
C GLU A 309 -10.15 2.23 22.24
N LEU A 310 -9.86 2.64 21.00
CA LEU A 310 -8.51 3.05 20.61
C LEU A 310 -8.08 4.30 21.39
N TYR A 311 -8.94 5.31 21.46
CA TYR A 311 -8.63 6.53 22.23
C TYR A 311 -8.35 6.21 23.70
N ALA A 312 -9.15 5.35 24.33
CA ALA A 312 -8.99 4.91 25.72
C ALA A 312 -7.80 3.99 25.95
N ALA A 313 -7.27 3.33 24.92
CA ALA A 313 -6.07 2.48 25.04
C ALA A 313 -4.80 3.30 25.34
N PHE A 314 -4.77 4.57 24.96
CA PHE A 314 -3.68 5.46 25.33
C PHE A 314 -3.81 5.94 26.79
N SER A 315 -2.70 5.92 27.52
CA SER A 315 -2.65 6.62 28.80
C SER A 315 -2.94 8.11 28.61
N PRO A 316 -3.66 8.76 29.54
CA PRO A 316 -3.89 10.22 29.47
C PRO A 316 -2.62 11.06 29.38
N ILE A 317 -1.49 10.55 29.86
CA ILE A 317 -0.19 11.24 29.81
C ILE A 317 0.61 10.92 28.54
N ASP A 318 0.14 10.02 27.68
CA ASP A 318 0.83 9.68 26.44
C ASP A 318 0.53 10.72 25.35
N PRO A 319 1.52 11.53 24.94
CA PRO A 319 1.30 12.61 23.98
C PRO A 319 0.95 12.08 22.58
N ARG A 320 1.24 10.80 22.29
CA ARG A 320 0.88 10.17 21.02
C ARG A 320 -0.63 10.08 20.85
N ARG A 321 -1.42 10.06 21.94
CA ARG A 321 -2.89 10.03 21.88
C ARG A 321 -3.44 11.16 21.02
N ALA A 322 -3.11 12.40 21.33
CA ALA A 322 -3.60 13.56 20.60
C ALA A 322 -3.02 13.65 19.17
N ALA A 323 -1.79 13.19 18.98
CA ALA A 323 -1.16 13.16 17.66
C ALA A 323 -1.74 12.09 16.73
N THR A 324 -2.33 11.02 17.29
CA THR A 324 -2.91 9.88 16.54
C THR A 324 -4.41 10.02 16.39
N VAL A 325 -5.11 10.40 17.46
CA VAL A 325 -6.58 10.44 17.51
C VAL A 325 -7.03 11.83 17.91
N LEU A 326 -7.64 12.55 16.99
CA LEU A 326 -8.29 13.83 17.24
C LEU A 326 -9.63 13.58 17.93
N ASP A 327 -9.78 14.09 19.14
CA ASP A 327 -11.08 14.26 19.81
C ASP A 327 -11.67 15.59 19.36
N ILE A 328 -12.68 15.56 18.47
CA ILE A 328 -13.22 16.76 17.82
C ILE A 328 -13.90 17.68 18.80
N GLU A 329 -14.64 17.15 19.77
CA GLU A 329 -15.36 17.97 20.76
C GLU A 329 -14.39 18.64 21.72
N ALA A 330 -13.38 17.92 22.20
CA ALA A 330 -12.33 18.50 23.04
C ALA A 330 -11.53 19.57 22.27
N PHE A 331 -11.25 19.33 20.99
CA PHE A 331 -10.57 20.30 20.13
C PHE A 331 -11.39 21.57 19.96
N ILE A 332 -12.70 21.46 19.66
CA ILE A 332 -13.60 22.60 19.48
C ILE A 332 -13.69 23.40 20.80
N ALA A 333 -13.89 22.74 21.93
CA ALA A 333 -14.01 23.36 23.23
C ALA A 333 -12.74 24.15 23.64
N ALA A 334 -11.58 23.74 23.17
CA ALA A 334 -10.30 24.40 23.44
C ALA A 334 -10.04 25.62 22.55
N GLN A 335 -10.83 25.88 21.51
CA GLN A 335 -10.60 27.02 20.62
C GLN A 335 -11.08 28.35 21.23
N PRO A 336 -10.46 29.48 20.84
CA PRO A 336 -10.86 30.81 21.34
C PRO A 336 -12.31 31.19 21.04
N ASN A 337 -12.90 30.69 19.95
CA ASN A 337 -14.27 30.93 19.53
C ASN A 337 -14.97 29.63 19.11
N PRO A 338 -15.35 28.74 20.06
CA PRO A 338 -15.95 27.44 19.75
C PRO A 338 -17.23 27.54 18.94
N ALA A 339 -18.05 28.58 19.17
CA ALA A 339 -19.33 28.78 18.49
C ALA A 339 -19.21 29.09 16.97
N SER A 340 -18.01 29.44 16.50
CA SER A 340 -17.76 29.65 15.07
C SER A 340 -17.34 28.37 14.33
N ILE A 341 -17.20 27.26 15.03
CA ILE A 341 -16.77 25.99 14.46
C ILE A 341 -17.97 25.07 14.32
N SER A 342 -18.08 24.48 13.16
CA SER A 342 -19.16 23.50 12.87
C SER A 342 -18.65 22.34 12.04
N TYR A 343 -19.31 21.21 12.16
CA TYR A 343 -19.10 20.03 11.33
C TYR A 343 -20.39 19.21 11.24
N ALA A 344 -20.47 18.28 10.30
CA ALA A 344 -21.62 17.40 10.13
C ALA A 344 -21.29 15.98 10.60
N ILE A 345 -22.27 15.33 11.19
CA ILE A 345 -22.23 13.91 11.54
C ILE A 345 -22.82 13.12 10.39
N GLY A 346 -22.02 12.19 9.82
CA GLY A 346 -22.49 11.27 8.79
C GLY A 346 -23.33 10.13 9.36
N ALA A 347 -24.35 9.70 8.63
CA ALA A 347 -25.18 8.55 9.02
C ALA A 347 -24.49 7.19 8.79
N GLY A 348 -23.33 7.16 8.17
CA GLY A 348 -22.50 5.97 8.04
C GLY A 348 -21.78 5.55 9.33
N GLY A 349 -21.74 6.46 10.29
CA GLY A 349 -21.14 6.25 11.61
C GLY A 349 -20.46 7.52 12.11
N HIS A 350 -20.40 7.65 13.43
CA HIS A 350 -19.71 8.75 14.09
C HIS A 350 -19.19 8.28 15.46
N THR A 351 -17.93 8.53 15.73
CA THR A 351 -17.28 8.15 16.99
C THR A 351 -16.92 9.35 17.87
N GLY A 352 -16.91 10.55 17.32
CA GLY A 352 -16.33 11.74 17.93
C GLY A 352 -14.81 11.86 17.74
N TYR A 353 -14.20 10.89 17.05
CA TYR A 353 -12.75 10.81 16.85
C TYR A 353 -12.36 10.74 15.37
N TYR A 354 -11.20 11.30 15.03
CA TYR A 354 -10.65 11.31 13.67
C TYR A 354 -9.19 10.86 13.68
N ASN A 355 -8.76 10.21 12.59
CA ASN A 355 -7.36 9.82 12.40
C ASN A 355 -6.51 11.09 12.18
N ASN A 356 -5.74 11.51 13.20
CA ASN A 356 -4.99 12.76 13.15
C ASN A 356 -3.63 12.63 12.44
N LYS A 357 -3.22 11.41 12.06
CA LYS A 357 -2.02 11.17 11.24
C LYS A 357 -2.23 11.50 9.77
N TYR A 358 -3.40 11.12 9.25
CA TYR A 358 -3.75 11.29 7.84
C TYR A 358 -5.09 12.04 7.72
N ILE A 359 -5.09 13.28 8.14
CA ILE A 359 -6.25 14.16 8.10
C ILE A 359 -5.94 15.43 7.33
N LYS A 360 -6.94 15.94 6.63
CA LYS A 360 -6.83 17.19 5.87
C LYS A 360 -6.59 18.37 6.80
N LYS A 361 -5.47 19.08 6.62
CA LYS A 361 -5.15 20.32 7.34
C LYS A 361 -5.18 21.50 6.39
N GLN A 362 -5.53 22.67 6.92
CA GLN A 362 -5.50 23.91 6.15
C GLN A 362 -4.07 24.21 5.70
N GLY A 363 -3.91 24.58 4.41
CA GLY A 363 -2.62 24.90 3.79
C GLY A 363 -1.84 23.70 3.27
N GLU A 364 -2.23 22.45 3.57
CA GLU A 364 -1.63 21.24 2.99
C GLU A 364 -2.34 20.77 1.73
N ILE A 365 -3.54 21.24 1.47
CA ILE A 365 -4.35 20.90 0.31
C ILE A 365 -4.64 22.14 -0.48
N GLY A 366 -4.36 22.09 -1.76
CA GLY A 366 -4.49 23.19 -2.67
C GLY A 366 -5.33 22.86 -3.90
N LEU A 367 -5.48 23.86 -4.75
CA LEU A 367 -5.97 23.69 -6.11
C LEU A 367 -5.05 22.71 -6.87
N PRO A 368 -5.56 21.92 -7.84
CA PRO A 368 -6.90 22.07 -8.43
C PRO A 368 -8.01 21.26 -7.79
N ASP A 369 -7.71 20.40 -6.80
CA ASP A 369 -8.70 19.51 -6.20
C ASP A 369 -8.49 19.44 -4.68
N ASN A 370 -9.51 19.86 -3.93
CA ASN A 370 -9.44 19.91 -2.47
C ASN A 370 -9.78 18.59 -1.79
N ASP A 371 -10.29 17.59 -2.50
CA ASP A 371 -10.82 16.37 -1.91
C ASP A 371 -9.93 15.14 -2.16
N LEU A 372 -9.35 15.05 -3.36
CA LEU A 372 -8.65 13.85 -3.82
C LEU A 372 -7.13 13.99 -3.84
N THR A 373 -6.60 15.21 -3.77
CA THR A 373 -5.16 15.47 -3.89
C THR A 373 -4.59 16.08 -2.63
N SER A 374 -3.96 15.25 -1.82
CA SER A 374 -3.14 15.68 -0.68
C SER A 374 -1.69 15.31 -0.92
N PRO A 375 -0.73 16.22 -0.63
CA PRO A 375 0.69 15.91 -0.75
C PRO A 375 1.24 15.07 0.41
N VAL A 376 0.43 14.68 1.39
CA VAL A 376 0.88 13.93 2.57
C VAL A 376 1.28 12.52 2.18
N ASN A 377 2.55 12.18 2.29
CA ASN A 377 3.09 10.87 1.98
C ASN A 377 2.54 9.77 2.88
N TYR A 378 2.34 8.57 2.33
CA TYR A 378 2.01 7.39 3.13
C TYR A 378 3.29 6.69 3.64
N ARG A 379 3.41 6.55 4.97
CA ARG A 379 4.54 5.90 5.63
C ARG A 379 4.38 4.37 5.59
N VAL A 380 4.96 3.72 4.58
CA VAL A 380 4.88 2.25 4.40
C VAL A 380 5.74 1.52 5.42
N LEU A 381 6.98 1.99 5.59
CA LEU A 381 7.96 1.44 6.52
C LEU A 381 8.70 2.59 7.22
N ARG A 382 8.64 2.62 8.54
CA ARG A 382 9.39 3.59 9.34
C ARG A 382 10.19 2.90 10.46
N TYR A 383 11.19 3.57 10.97
CA TYR A 383 12.14 2.99 11.93
C TYR A 383 11.47 2.49 13.21
N ALA A 384 10.40 3.14 13.68
CA ALA A 384 9.63 2.64 14.82
C ALA A 384 8.98 1.28 14.54
N ASP A 385 8.50 1.01 13.31
CA ASP A 385 8.00 -0.30 12.91
C ASP A 385 9.12 -1.36 12.98
N VAL A 386 10.32 -1.03 12.49
CA VAL A 386 11.50 -1.91 12.59
C VAL A 386 11.85 -2.23 14.03
N LEU A 387 11.88 -1.22 14.92
CA LEU A 387 12.17 -1.44 16.35
C LEU A 387 11.15 -2.38 17.01
N LEU A 388 9.87 -2.22 16.71
CA LEU A 388 8.80 -3.02 17.30
C LEU A 388 8.74 -4.43 16.70
N MET A 389 9.03 -4.60 15.41
CA MET A 389 9.19 -5.92 14.79
C MET A 389 10.42 -6.66 15.33
N ALA A 390 11.54 -5.95 15.54
CA ALA A 390 12.71 -6.51 16.19
C ALA A 390 12.41 -6.93 17.63
N ALA A 391 11.67 -6.10 18.39
CA ALA A 391 11.27 -6.42 19.75
C ALA A 391 10.43 -7.69 19.81
N GLU A 392 9.49 -7.87 18.87
CA GLU A 392 8.69 -9.07 18.75
C GLU A 392 9.58 -10.30 18.47
N ALA A 393 10.41 -10.21 17.43
CA ALA A 393 11.31 -11.32 17.06
C ALA A 393 12.23 -11.73 18.21
N HIS A 394 12.86 -10.78 18.89
CA HIS A 394 13.71 -11.05 20.05
C HIS A 394 12.94 -11.66 21.23
N TYR A 395 11.72 -11.17 21.51
CA TYR A 395 10.91 -11.76 22.56
C TYR A 395 10.58 -13.23 22.25
N MET A 396 10.18 -13.52 21.02
CA MET A 396 9.86 -14.90 20.57
C MET A 396 11.06 -15.83 20.58
N LEU A 397 12.27 -15.29 20.45
CA LEU A 397 13.55 -16.01 20.60
C LEU A 397 14.01 -16.14 22.06
N GLY A 398 13.20 -15.73 23.05
CA GLY A 398 13.55 -15.83 24.47
C GLY A 398 14.51 -14.74 24.96
N ASN A 399 14.59 -13.60 24.27
CA ASN A 399 15.41 -12.46 24.66
C ASN A 399 14.55 -11.24 25.07
N PRO A 400 13.80 -11.31 26.19
CA PRO A 400 12.94 -10.21 26.65
C PRO A 400 13.72 -8.94 27.05
N SER A 401 15.00 -9.08 27.39
CA SER A 401 15.83 -7.92 27.71
C SER A 401 16.08 -7.03 26.48
N ARG A 402 16.39 -7.62 25.32
CA ARG A 402 16.53 -6.88 24.06
C ARG A 402 15.19 -6.29 23.62
N ALA A 403 14.11 -7.07 23.70
CA ALA A 403 12.75 -6.59 23.42
C ALA A 403 12.39 -5.37 24.29
N THR A 404 12.70 -5.42 25.59
CA THR A 404 12.50 -4.29 26.52
C THR A 404 13.28 -3.04 26.11
N ALA A 405 14.56 -3.22 25.73
CA ALA A 405 15.39 -2.11 25.29
C ALA A 405 14.85 -1.42 24.03
N LEU A 406 14.36 -2.19 23.06
CA LEU A 406 13.79 -1.68 21.81
C LEU A 406 12.46 -0.96 22.05
N VAL A 407 11.54 -1.54 22.80
CA VAL A 407 10.26 -0.90 23.17
C VAL A 407 10.51 0.40 23.92
N ASN A 408 11.51 0.44 24.83
CA ASN A 408 11.81 1.62 25.61
C ASN A 408 12.41 2.77 24.80
N GLN A 409 13.00 2.54 23.64
CA GLN A 409 13.37 3.62 22.73
C GLN A 409 12.12 4.37 22.21
N ILE A 410 11.07 3.64 21.84
CA ILE A 410 9.77 4.21 21.42
C ILE A 410 9.16 5.03 22.56
N ARG A 411 9.09 4.45 23.76
CA ARG A 411 8.52 5.09 24.94
C ARG A 411 9.30 6.33 25.37
N GLN A 412 10.62 6.28 25.29
CA GLN A 412 11.49 7.42 25.58
C GLN A 412 11.25 8.58 24.59
N ARG A 413 11.15 8.29 23.28
CA ARG A 413 10.80 9.30 22.28
C ARG A 413 9.44 9.93 22.59
N ALA A 414 8.47 9.14 23.02
CA ALA A 414 7.14 9.62 23.43
C ALA A 414 7.15 10.37 24.77
N GLY A 415 8.26 10.41 25.50
CA GLY A 415 8.34 11.09 26.80
C GLY A 415 7.56 10.38 27.91
N ILE A 416 7.29 9.07 27.77
CA ILE A 416 6.56 8.28 28.77
C ILE A 416 7.48 7.30 29.49
N PRO A 417 7.13 6.88 30.74
CA PRO A 417 7.97 5.95 31.49
C PRO A 417 8.25 4.66 30.74
N GLY A 418 9.46 4.13 30.87
CA GLY A 418 9.84 2.82 30.36
C GLY A 418 8.97 1.70 30.94
N ALA A 419 8.90 0.58 30.21
CA ALA A 419 8.17 -0.62 30.63
C ALA A 419 9.04 -1.85 30.48
N SER A 420 8.83 -2.87 31.32
CA SER A 420 9.42 -4.18 31.13
C SER A 420 8.55 -5.02 30.22
N VAL A 421 9.15 -5.64 29.21
CA VAL A 421 8.51 -6.58 28.30
C VAL A 421 8.62 -7.97 28.89
N ASN A 422 7.65 -8.34 29.70
CA ASN A 422 7.55 -9.65 30.35
C ASN A 422 6.49 -10.57 29.73
N SER A 423 5.78 -10.08 28.73
CA SER A 423 4.90 -10.86 27.86
C SER A 423 4.89 -10.25 26.45
N ILE A 424 4.52 -11.07 25.45
CA ILE A 424 4.46 -10.61 24.06
C ILE A 424 3.38 -9.54 23.83
N GLU A 425 2.30 -9.56 24.62
CA GLU A 425 1.22 -8.59 24.57
C GLU A 425 1.72 -7.15 24.85
N LYS A 426 2.81 -7.01 25.63
CA LYS A 426 3.43 -5.70 25.87
C LYS A 426 4.03 -5.12 24.58
N VAL A 427 4.61 -5.97 23.74
CA VAL A 427 5.10 -5.56 22.40
C VAL A 427 3.92 -5.22 21.50
N TYR A 428 2.91 -6.09 21.43
CA TYR A 428 1.73 -5.88 20.59
C TYR A 428 0.94 -4.64 20.99
N ASN A 429 0.80 -4.36 22.27
CA ASN A 429 0.15 -3.14 22.76
C ASN A 429 0.95 -1.88 22.41
N GLU A 430 2.28 -1.89 22.63
CA GLU A 430 3.11 -0.75 22.23
C GLU A 430 3.05 -0.52 20.72
N ARG A 431 3.06 -1.60 19.93
CA ARG A 431 2.91 -1.57 18.48
C ARG A 431 1.55 -0.97 18.08
N ARG A 432 0.45 -1.39 18.72
CA ARG A 432 -0.88 -0.81 18.49
C ARG A 432 -0.87 0.70 18.72
N LEU A 433 -0.34 1.17 19.86
CA LEU A 433 -0.33 2.59 20.21
C LEU A 433 0.56 3.41 19.28
N GLU A 434 1.71 2.88 18.92
CA GLU A 434 2.67 3.57 18.05
C GLU A 434 2.19 3.67 16.60
N LEU A 435 1.60 2.59 16.06
CA LEU A 435 1.30 2.44 14.63
C LEU A 435 -0.19 2.54 14.29
N SER A 436 -1.09 2.78 15.26
CA SER A 436 -2.51 2.98 14.98
C SER A 436 -2.74 4.14 14.01
N GLY A 437 -3.68 3.98 13.11
CA GLY A 437 -3.98 4.93 12.05
C GLY A 437 -3.09 4.80 10.80
N GLU A 438 -2.21 3.77 10.73
CA GLU A 438 -1.27 3.57 9.62
C GLU A 438 -1.60 2.33 8.74
N GLY A 439 -2.77 1.68 8.96
CA GLY A 439 -3.24 0.56 8.12
C GLY A 439 -2.66 -0.80 8.47
N LEU A 440 -2.12 -0.98 9.68
CA LEU A 440 -1.40 -2.21 10.05
C LEU A 440 -2.19 -3.13 10.99
N ARG A 441 -3.14 -2.60 11.75
CA ARG A 441 -3.75 -3.30 12.90
C ARG A 441 -4.43 -4.61 12.53
N PHE A 442 -5.25 -4.66 11.49
CA PHE A 442 -5.92 -5.89 11.06
C PHE A 442 -4.92 -7.01 10.77
N PHE A 443 -3.91 -6.71 9.98
CA PHE A 443 -2.90 -7.68 9.59
C PHE A 443 -2.04 -8.15 10.77
N ASP A 444 -1.77 -7.27 11.73
CA ASP A 444 -1.09 -7.64 12.98
C ASP A 444 -1.95 -8.61 13.81
N LEU A 445 -3.24 -8.34 13.96
CA LEU A 445 -4.16 -9.21 14.68
C LEU A 445 -4.29 -10.59 14.01
N VAL A 446 -4.36 -10.63 12.68
CA VAL A 446 -4.45 -11.89 11.93
C VAL A 446 -3.18 -12.71 12.08
N ARG A 447 -1.99 -12.13 11.78
CA ARG A 447 -0.73 -12.87 11.81
C ARG A 447 -0.34 -13.36 13.21
N THR A 448 -0.80 -12.66 14.27
CA THR A 448 -0.54 -13.04 15.66
C THR A 448 -1.63 -13.94 16.27
N GLY A 449 -2.65 -14.30 15.48
CA GLY A 449 -3.76 -15.15 15.91
C GLY A 449 -4.72 -14.48 16.91
N GLN A 450 -4.70 -13.16 17.01
CA GLN A 450 -5.49 -12.42 17.98
C GLN A 450 -6.82 -11.87 17.41
N ALA A 451 -7.04 -11.97 16.09
CA ALA A 451 -8.16 -11.33 15.41
C ALA A 451 -9.53 -11.71 16.02
N ALA A 452 -9.79 -12.98 16.31
CA ALA A 452 -11.04 -13.42 16.91
C ALA A 452 -11.30 -12.87 18.32
N GLN A 453 -10.24 -12.42 19.02
CA GLN A 453 -10.37 -11.81 20.36
C GLN A 453 -10.80 -10.34 20.28
N TYR A 454 -10.35 -9.63 19.27
CA TYR A 454 -10.49 -8.17 19.19
C TYR A 454 -11.51 -7.70 18.15
N ILE A 455 -11.76 -8.49 17.09
CA ILE A 455 -12.63 -8.10 15.98
C ILE A 455 -13.99 -8.78 16.11
N SER A 456 -15.03 -7.98 16.26
CA SER A 456 -16.41 -8.49 16.31
C SER A 456 -16.80 -9.13 14.97
N GLY A 457 -17.44 -10.28 15.00
CA GLY A 457 -17.85 -11.01 13.79
C GLY A 457 -16.72 -11.76 13.07
N PHE A 458 -15.49 -11.71 13.56
CA PHE A 458 -14.38 -12.49 12.98
C PHE A 458 -14.61 -14.00 13.14
N VAL A 459 -14.53 -14.72 12.03
CA VAL A 459 -14.69 -16.18 11.97
C VAL A 459 -13.36 -16.82 11.64
N VAL A 460 -12.81 -17.60 12.60
CA VAL A 460 -11.56 -18.35 12.41
C VAL A 460 -11.72 -19.37 11.28
N GLY A 461 -10.72 -19.47 10.43
CA GLY A 461 -10.73 -20.32 9.23
C GLY A 461 -11.38 -19.67 8.01
N LYS A 462 -11.88 -18.44 8.15
CA LYS A 462 -12.47 -17.65 7.07
C LYS A 462 -11.77 -16.28 6.92
N HIS A 463 -11.82 -15.47 7.98
CA HIS A 463 -11.46 -14.05 7.90
C HIS A 463 -9.96 -13.77 8.08
N GLU A 464 -9.11 -14.79 8.17
CA GLU A 464 -7.65 -14.64 8.09
C GLU A 464 -7.19 -14.17 6.71
N VAL A 465 -8.03 -14.37 5.70
CA VAL A 465 -7.84 -13.86 4.34
C VAL A 465 -9.16 -13.32 3.81
N PHE A 466 -9.10 -12.37 2.90
CA PHE A 466 -10.26 -11.87 2.19
C PHE A 466 -10.68 -12.78 1.04
N PRO A 467 -11.94 -12.71 0.57
CA PRO A 467 -12.39 -13.48 -0.57
C PRO A 467 -11.67 -13.06 -1.86
N ILE A 468 -11.38 -14.02 -2.73
CA ILE A 468 -11.00 -13.71 -4.10
C ILE A 468 -12.19 -13.05 -4.79
N PRO A 469 -12.01 -11.92 -5.49
CA PRO A 469 -13.11 -11.27 -6.19
C PRO A 469 -13.77 -12.20 -7.21
N GLN A 470 -15.10 -12.34 -7.13
CA GLN A 470 -15.86 -13.31 -7.95
C GLN A 470 -15.64 -13.10 -9.44
N VAL A 471 -15.57 -11.85 -9.89
CA VAL A 471 -15.31 -11.53 -11.30
C VAL A 471 -13.99 -12.11 -11.80
N GLU A 472 -12.96 -12.14 -10.94
CA GLU A 472 -11.65 -12.69 -11.32
C GLU A 472 -11.67 -14.23 -11.34
N ILE A 473 -12.44 -14.87 -10.45
CA ILE A 473 -12.70 -16.31 -10.50
C ILE A 473 -13.42 -16.69 -11.81
N ASP A 474 -14.45 -15.91 -12.18
CA ASP A 474 -15.22 -16.14 -13.40
C ASP A 474 -14.33 -15.96 -14.64
N LEU A 475 -13.47 -14.94 -14.66
CA LEU A 475 -12.50 -14.72 -15.74
C LEU A 475 -11.44 -15.83 -15.82
N ALA A 476 -11.06 -16.43 -14.71
CA ALA A 476 -10.15 -17.58 -14.66
C ALA A 476 -10.78 -18.89 -15.15
N GLY A 477 -12.07 -18.90 -15.51
CA GLY A 477 -12.71 -20.04 -16.16
C GLY A 477 -12.73 -21.33 -15.33
N GLY A 478 -12.77 -21.23 -13.99
CA GLY A 478 -12.77 -22.37 -13.08
C GLY A 478 -11.39 -22.85 -12.62
N THR A 479 -10.32 -22.17 -13.04
CA THR A 479 -8.96 -22.47 -12.59
C THR A 479 -8.71 -21.98 -11.15
N TRP A 480 -9.41 -20.92 -10.72
CA TRP A 480 -9.30 -20.41 -9.36
C TRP A 480 -10.47 -20.84 -8.48
N SER A 481 -10.17 -21.34 -7.31
CA SER A 481 -11.16 -21.58 -6.25
C SER A 481 -11.29 -20.37 -5.34
N GLN A 482 -12.43 -20.25 -4.68
CA GLN A 482 -12.62 -19.24 -3.63
C GLN A 482 -11.84 -19.62 -2.35
N ASN A 483 -11.53 -18.63 -1.51
CA ASN A 483 -10.99 -18.86 -0.18
C ASN A 483 -12.03 -19.54 0.73
N PRO A 484 -11.58 -20.35 1.73
CA PRO A 484 -12.49 -21.06 2.62
C PRO A 484 -13.51 -20.14 3.29
N GLY A 485 -14.77 -20.57 3.35
CA GLY A 485 -15.85 -19.86 4.03
C GLY A 485 -16.56 -18.78 3.23
N TYR A 486 -16.12 -18.51 1.97
CA TYR A 486 -16.73 -17.51 1.08
C TYR A 486 -17.48 -18.13 -0.09
#